data_daa9f9d5c45088eda7942c32eec3eac1
#
_entry.id   daa9f9d5c45088eda7942c32eec3eac1
#
_cell.length_a   1.000
_cell.length_b   1.000
_cell.length_c   1.000
_cell.angle_alpha   90.00
_cell.angle_beta   90.00
_cell.angle_gamma   90.00
#
_symmetry.space_group_name_H-M   'P 1'
#
loop_
_entity.id
_entity.type
_entity.pdbx_description
1 polymer ?
#
loop_
_entity_poly.entity_id
_entity_poly.type
_entity_poly.pdbx_seq_one_letter_code
_entity_poly.pdbx_strand_id
1 'polypeptide(L)'
;TAILTTVKGLASGYGRDLQQIKSSIWSTSKISINALVIIKSIILTMKVNEKQMKKVTESSNLIALDIAEKLVQEGVPFRITHKIAGVLVQLAHNSKKPISKLTTLEIKKSVNGTKVDPKIVSKIIATTSVTSSLKDRKSFGSSGYDEQKRMISDRTQKINTWRSDM
;
A
#
# COMPACT_ATOMS: atom_id res chain seq x y z
N THR A 1 14.44 2.83 -22.74
CA THR A 1 14.40 1.95 -23.92
C THR A 1 15.35 2.47 -24.98
N ALA A 2 15.27 3.73 -25.47
CA ALA A 2 16.12 4.26 -26.57
C ALA A 2 17.62 4.00 -26.38
N ILE A 3 18.17 4.29 -25.20
CA ILE A 3 19.61 4.06 -24.91
C ILE A 3 19.97 2.58 -25.04
N LEU A 4 19.17 1.68 -24.47
CA LEU A 4 19.40 0.24 -24.54
C LEU A 4 19.30 -0.28 -25.97
N THR A 5 18.41 0.30 -26.78
CA THR A 5 18.29 -0.07 -28.21
C THR A 5 19.52 0.37 -29.00
N THR A 6 20.06 1.54 -28.70
CA THR A 6 21.27 2.07 -29.37
C THR A 6 22.50 1.19 -29.06
N VAL A 7 22.65 0.68 -27.84
CA VAL A 7 23.82 -0.13 -27.47
C VAL A 7 23.67 -1.61 -27.83
N LYS A 8 22.47 -2.05 -28.21
CA LYS A 8 22.21 -3.45 -28.56
C LYS A 8 22.78 -3.77 -29.94
N GLY A 9 23.71 -4.69 -29.98
CA GLY A 9 24.26 -5.20 -31.24
C GLY A 9 25.27 -4.27 -31.93
N LEU A 10 25.90 -3.36 -31.15
CA LEU A 10 27.02 -2.57 -31.67
C LEU A 10 28.17 -3.51 -32.12
N ALA A 11 28.67 -3.31 -33.34
CA ALA A 11 29.85 -3.98 -33.83
C ALA A 11 31.11 -3.51 -33.07
N SER A 12 32.10 -4.37 -32.94
CA SER A 12 33.40 -3.98 -32.41
C SER A 12 34.09 -2.98 -33.35
N GLY A 13 34.55 -1.85 -32.81
CA GLY A 13 35.20 -0.80 -33.57
C GLY A 13 34.83 0.59 -33.09
N TYR A 14 34.91 1.59 -33.97
CA TYR A 14 34.58 2.97 -33.65
C TYR A 14 33.07 3.18 -33.49
N GLY A 15 32.60 3.10 -32.23
CA GLY A 15 31.17 3.16 -31.87
C GLY A 15 30.54 4.55 -32.00
N ARG A 16 30.50 5.10 -33.22
CA ARG A 16 29.90 6.44 -33.49
C ARG A 16 28.44 6.50 -33.06
N ASP A 17 27.71 5.39 -33.13
CA ASP A 17 26.31 5.27 -32.71
C ASP A 17 26.11 5.62 -31.22
N LEU A 18 27.14 5.42 -30.39
CA LEU A 18 27.11 5.82 -28.98
C LEU A 18 26.91 7.34 -28.80
N GLN A 19 27.20 8.16 -29.80
CA GLN A 19 26.93 9.60 -29.74
C GLN A 19 25.44 9.92 -29.71
N GLN A 20 24.61 9.03 -30.27
CA GLN A 20 23.14 9.18 -30.26
C GLN A 20 22.54 9.06 -28.86
N ILE A 21 23.24 8.41 -27.92
CA ILE A 21 22.82 8.28 -26.53
C ILE A 21 22.75 9.63 -25.83
N LYS A 22 23.62 10.60 -26.20
CA LYS A 22 23.74 11.89 -25.53
C LYS A 22 22.40 12.65 -25.55
N SER A 23 21.70 12.69 -26.68
CA SER A 23 20.42 13.40 -26.79
C SER A 23 19.36 12.82 -25.84
N SER A 24 19.29 11.50 -25.72
CA SER A 24 18.38 10.81 -24.81
C SER A 24 18.75 11.08 -23.34
N ILE A 25 20.03 11.14 -22.99
CA ILE A 25 20.50 11.44 -21.62
C ILE A 25 20.13 12.89 -21.26
N TRP A 26 20.45 13.85 -22.11
CA TRP A 26 20.14 15.27 -21.86
C TRP A 26 18.64 15.53 -21.76
N SER A 27 17.85 14.92 -22.64
CA SER A 27 16.39 15.04 -22.60
C SER A 27 15.83 14.45 -21.31
N THR A 28 16.26 13.23 -20.93
CA THR A 28 15.83 12.56 -19.70
C THR A 28 16.21 13.36 -18.46
N SER A 29 17.44 13.88 -18.40
CA SER A 29 17.90 14.70 -17.26
C SER A 29 17.04 15.96 -17.13
N LYS A 30 16.79 16.68 -18.22
CA LYS A 30 15.95 17.89 -18.23
C LYS A 30 14.51 17.59 -17.76
N ILE A 31 13.90 16.54 -18.29
CA ILE A 31 12.55 16.12 -17.91
C ILE A 31 12.51 15.75 -16.42
N SER A 32 13.50 15.00 -15.94
CA SER A 32 13.57 14.57 -14.53
C SER A 32 13.70 15.76 -13.58
N ILE A 33 14.57 16.73 -13.89
CA ILE A 33 14.74 17.95 -13.09
C ILE A 33 13.42 18.74 -13.06
N ASN A 34 12.79 18.96 -14.22
CA ASN A 34 11.53 19.68 -14.28
C ASN A 34 10.40 18.96 -13.51
N ALA A 35 10.32 17.64 -13.62
CA ALA A 35 9.37 16.83 -12.86
C ALA A 35 9.58 16.98 -11.35
N LEU A 36 10.83 16.96 -10.86
CA LEU A 36 11.14 17.16 -9.45
C LEU A 36 10.73 18.56 -8.95
N VAL A 37 10.94 19.60 -9.75
CA VAL A 37 10.49 20.96 -9.41
C VAL A 37 8.96 21.03 -9.28
N ILE A 38 8.24 20.41 -10.22
CA ILE A 38 6.77 20.36 -10.18
C ILE A 38 6.27 19.55 -8.97
N ILE A 39 6.85 18.37 -8.72
CA ILE A 39 6.50 17.54 -7.57
C ILE A 39 6.74 18.28 -6.25
N LYS A 40 7.88 18.98 -6.12
CA LYS A 40 8.15 19.83 -4.96
C LYS A 40 7.02 20.83 -4.74
N SER A 41 6.61 21.54 -5.80
CA SER A 41 5.54 22.54 -5.72
C SER A 41 4.20 21.91 -5.33
N ILE A 42 3.87 20.74 -5.88
CA ILE A 42 2.65 19.98 -5.52
C ILE A 42 2.67 19.63 -4.02
N ILE A 43 3.77 19.09 -3.52
CA ILE A 43 3.89 18.69 -2.11
C ILE A 43 3.73 19.90 -1.18
N LEU A 44 4.37 21.03 -1.52
CA LEU A 44 4.31 22.25 -0.71
C LEU A 44 2.93 22.93 -0.68
N THR A 45 2.13 22.75 -1.74
CA THR A 45 0.80 23.35 -1.85
C THR A 45 -0.34 22.39 -1.57
N MET A 46 -0.06 21.11 -1.41
CA MET A 46 -1.06 20.08 -1.17
C MET A 46 -1.79 20.30 0.16
N LYS A 47 -3.11 20.26 0.09
CA LYS A 47 -3.98 20.31 1.27
C LYS A 47 -4.59 18.93 1.50
N VAL A 48 -4.29 18.34 2.64
CA VAL A 48 -4.82 17.03 3.02
C VAL A 48 -6.22 17.20 3.64
N ASN A 49 -7.22 16.55 3.08
CA ASN A 49 -8.56 16.53 3.64
C ASN A 49 -8.72 15.29 4.56
N GLU A 50 -8.21 15.40 5.78
CA GLU A 50 -8.21 14.31 6.77
C GLU A 50 -9.61 13.77 7.05
N LYS A 51 -10.61 14.65 7.14
CA LYS A 51 -12.01 14.25 7.42
C LYS A 51 -12.56 13.36 6.30
N GLN A 52 -12.33 13.75 5.05
CA GLN A 52 -12.79 12.96 3.90
C GLN A 52 -12.01 11.64 3.77
N MET A 53 -10.70 11.67 3.96
CA MET A 53 -9.87 10.46 3.95
C MET A 53 -10.32 9.47 5.02
N LYS A 54 -10.54 9.93 6.25
CA LYS A 54 -11.05 9.11 7.35
C LYS A 54 -12.41 8.51 7.01
N LYS A 55 -13.36 9.31 6.52
CA LYS A 55 -14.70 8.86 6.13
C LYS A 55 -14.63 7.76 5.06
N VAL A 56 -13.83 7.95 4.02
CA VAL A 56 -13.66 6.95 2.95
C VAL A 56 -13.03 5.67 3.49
N THR A 57 -12.02 5.79 4.34
CA THR A 57 -11.33 4.63 4.93
C THR A 57 -12.26 3.82 5.85
N GLU A 58 -13.06 4.49 6.67
CA GLU A 58 -14.02 3.84 7.57
C GLU A 58 -15.21 3.20 6.82
N SER A 59 -15.61 3.76 5.69
CA SER A 59 -16.70 3.23 4.86
C SER A 59 -16.25 2.12 3.91
N SER A 60 -14.95 1.96 3.72
CA SER A 60 -14.37 0.96 2.84
C SER A 60 -14.19 -0.38 3.54
N ASN A 61 -14.04 -1.45 2.73
CA ASN A 61 -13.76 -2.79 3.24
C ASN A 61 -12.25 -3.05 3.40
N LEU A 62 -11.44 -2.01 3.65
CA LEU A 62 -9.98 -2.11 3.78
C LEU A 62 -9.52 -3.02 4.91
N ILE A 63 -10.34 -3.19 5.95
CA ILE A 63 -10.05 -4.09 7.08
C ILE A 63 -10.21 -5.57 6.75
N ALA A 64 -10.65 -5.94 5.54
CA ALA A 64 -10.92 -7.34 5.18
C ALA A 64 -9.66 -8.21 5.25
N LEU A 65 -8.51 -7.67 4.82
CA LEU A 65 -7.23 -8.38 4.92
C LEU A 65 -6.82 -8.57 6.38
N ASP A 66 -6.96 -7.54 7.21
CA ASP A 66 -6.63 -7.63 8.64
C ASP A 66 -7.49 -8.69 9.36
N ILE A 67 -8.77 -8.82 8.98
CA ILE A 67 -9.65 -9.87 9.49
C ILE A 67 -9.12 -11.25 9.08
N ALA A 68 -8.69 -11.42 7.82
CA ALA A 68 -8.13 -12.68 7.35
C ALA A 68 -6.83 -13.02 8.10
N GLU A 69 -5.93 -12.06 8.29
CA GLU A 69 -4.67 -12.24 9.01
C GLU A 69 -4.90 -12.61 10.49
N LYS A 70 -5.84 -11.96 11.17
CA LYS A 70 -6.20 -12.29 12.55
C LYS A 70 -6.83 -13.68 12.68
N LEU A 71 -7.62 -14.11 11.71
CA LEU A 71 -8.13 -15.48 11.66
C LEU A 71 -7.00 -16.50 11.47
N VAL A 72 -5.96 -16.17 10.70
CA VAL A 72 -4.76 -17.02 10.59
C VAL A 72 -4.04 -17.14 11.93
N GLN A 73 -3.93 -16.04 12.68
CA GLN A 73 -3.34 -16.05 14.03
C GLN A 73 -4.14 -16.92 15.02
N GLU A 74 -5.46 -17.06 14.82
CA GLU A 74 -6.32 -17.99 15.55
C GLU A 74 -6.21 -19.45 15.04
N GLY A 75 -5.26 -19.75 14.14
CA GLY A 75 -4.98 -21.09 13.63
C GLY A 75 -5.83 -21.51 12.41
N VAL A 76 -6.59 -20.62 11.82
CA VAL A 76 -7.39 -20.94 10.62
C VAL A 76 -6.49 -20.88 9.36
N PRO A 77 -6.48 -21.92 8.49
CA PRO A 77 -5.68 -21.91 7.26
C PRO A 77 -5.99 -20.72 6.37
N PHE A 78 -4.96 -20.05 5.82
CA PHE A 78 -5.07 -18.83 5.02
C PHE A 78 -6.10 -18.93 3.88
N ARG A 79 -6.17 -20.05 3.16
CA ARG A 79 -7.14 -20.26 2.08
C ARG A 79 -8.59 -20.13 2.58
N ILE A 80 -8.87 -20.59 3.79
CA ILE A 80 -10.20 -20.51 4.41
C ILE A 80 -10.48 -19.08 4.86
N THR A 81 -9.51 -18.42 5.50
CA THR A 81 -9.66 -17.03 5.97
C THR A 81 -9.87 -16.06 4.81
N HIS A 82 -9.14 -16.25 3.70
CA HIS A 82 -9.30 -15.45 2.50
C HIS A 82 -10.71 -15.62 1.88
N LYS A 83 -11.24 -16.85 1.86
CA LYS A 83 -12.62 -17.12 1.41
C LYS A 83 -13.63 -16.42 2.31
N ILE A 84 -13.47 -16.51 3.65
CA ILE A 84 -14.36 -15.84 4.60
C ILE A 84 -14.32 -14.32 4.40
N ALA A 85 -13.14 -13.72 4.31
CA ALA A 85 -12.98 -12.29 4.06
C ALA A 85 -13.65 -11.85 2.75
N GLY A 86 -13.49 -12.62 1.68
CA GLY A 86 -14.16 -12.36 0.39
C GLY A 86 -15.68 -12.36 0.51
N VAL A 87 -16.25 -13.32 1.23
CA VAL A 87 -17.71 -13.38 1.46
C VAL A 87 -18.17 -12.20 2.32
N LEU A 88 -17.41 -11.81 3.36
CA LEU A 88 -17.73 -10.63 4.19
C LEU A 88 -17.75 -9.36 3.35
N VAL A 89 -16.78 -9.15 2.46
CA VAL A 89 -16.74 -8.01 1.53
C VAL A 89 -17.96 -8.02 0.61
N GLN A 90 -18.31 -9.17 0.05
CA GLN A 90 -19.47 -9.30 -0.83
C GLN A 90 -20.79 -8.98 -0.10
N LEU A 91 -20.96 -9.49 1.12
CA LEU A 91 -22.13 -9.20 1.94
C LEU A 91 -22.21 -7.72 2.30
N ALA A 92 -21.10 -7.10 2.69
CA ALA A 92 -21.00 -5.69 2.98
C ALA A 92 -21.37 -4.83 1.76
N HIS A 93 -20.85 -5.18 0.58
CA HIS A 93 -21.15 -4.51 -0.68
C HIS A 93 -22.64 -4.61 -1.04
N ASN A 94 -23.22 -5.81 -0.99
CA ASN A 94 -24.63 -6.05 -1.30
C ASN A 94 -25.57 -5.33 -0.33
N SER A 95 -25.17 -5.23 0.95
CA SER A 95 -25.95 -4.53 1.99
C SER A 95 -25.65 -3.03 2.06
N LYS A 96 -24.75 -2.51 1.20
CA LYS A 96 -24.33 -1.10 1.17
C LYS A 96 -23.88 -0.57 2.54
N LYS A 97 -23.20 -1.39 3.33
CA LYS A 97 -22.71 -1.07 4.67
C LYS A 97 -21.30 -1.62 4.88
N PRO A 98 -20.47 -1.03 5.77
CA PRO A 98 -19.14 -1.55 6.05
C PRO A 98 -19.21 -2.90 6.78
N ILE A 99 -18.14 -3.70 6.67
CA ILE A 99 -18.02 -5.01 7.32
C ILE A 99 -18.31 -4.92 8.84
N SER A 100 -17.89 -3.84 9.50
CA SER A 100 -18.12 -3.61 10.93
C SER A 100 -19.60 -3.52 11.33
N LYS A 101 -20.51 -3.31 10.38
CA LYS A 101 -21.96 -3.24 10.60
C LYS A 101 -22.71 -4.48 10.10
N LEU A 102 -22.03 -5.55 9.74
CA LEU A 102 -22.67 -6.81 9.39
C LEU A 102 -23.33 -7.45 10.61
N THR A 103 -24.54 -7.99 10.40
CA THR A 103 -25.30 -8.69 11.44
C THR A 103 -24.72 -10.07 11.71
N THR A 104 -25.02 -10.64 12.87
CA THR A 104 -24.61 -11.99 13.25
C THR A 104 -25.07 -13.04 12.21
N LEU A 105 -26.23 -12.86 11.59
CA LEU A 105 -26.73 -13.76 10.54
C LEU A 105 -25.89 -13.69 9.26
N GLU A 106 -25.45 -12.49 8.88
CA GLU A 106 -24.59 -12.29 7.72
C GLU A 106 -23.18 -12.87 7.97
N ILE A 107 -22.66 -12.66 9.19
CA ILE A 107 -21.37 -13.26 9.58
C ILE A 107 -21.46 -14.81 9.59
N LYS A 108 -22.55 -15.40 10.07
CA LYS A 108 -22.76 -16.85 9.96
C LYS A 108 -22.72 -17.34 8.51
N LYS A 109 -23.27 -16.60 7.56
CA LYS A 109 -23.18 -16.95 6.13
C LYS A 109 -21.76 -16.97 5.62
N SER A 110 -20.87 -16.10 6.11
CA SER A 110 -19.47 -16.04 5.66
C SER A 110 -18.64 -17.27 6.02
N VAL A 111 -19.00 -17.98 7.07
CA VAL A 111 -18.32 -19.20 7.53
C VAL A 111 -18.98 -20.49 7.06
N ASN A 112 -20.07 -20.39 6.29
CA ASN A 112 -20.80 -21.56 5.82
C ASN A 112 -19.89 -22.47 4.98
N GLY A 113 -19.95 -23.78 5.26
CA GLY A 113 -19.06 -24.76 4.64
C GLY A 113 -17.61 -24.74 5.16
N THR A 114 -17.36 -24.08 6.29
CA THR A 114 -16.08 -24.11 7.03
C THR A 114 -16.28 -24.63 8.45
N LYS A 115 -15.17 -24.97 9.13
CA LYS A 115 -15.18 -25.36 10.56
C LYS A 115 -14.94 -24.18 11.49
N VAL A 116 -15.02 -22.95 11.00
CA VAL A 116 -14.72 -21.73 11.77
C VAL A 116 -15.96 -21.30 12.54
N ASP A 117 -15.80 -21.06 13.86
CA ASP A 117 -16.89 -20.53 14.69
C ASP A 117 -17.20 -19.06 14.30
N PRO A 118 -18.45 -18.76 13.93
CA PRO A 118 -18.90 -17.40 13.65
C PRO A 118 -18.62 -16.39 14.78
N LYS A 119 -18.55 -16.86 16.04
CA LYS A 119 -18.25 -16.00 17.20
C LYS A 119 -16.84 -15.44 17.14
N ILE A 120 -15.87 -16.23 16.67
CA ILE A 120 -14.48 -15.79 16.50
C ILE A 120 -14.44 -14.69 15.44
N VAL A 121 -15.12 -14.88 14.31
CA VAL A 121 -15.20 -13.88 13.24
C VAL A 121 -15.85 -12.58 13.74
N SER A 122 -16.95 -12.69 14.48
CA SER A 122 -17.63 -11.54 15.08
C SER A 122 -16.74 -10.76 16.05
N LYS A 123 -15.99 -11.46 16.90
CA LYS A 123 -15.04 -10.86 17.85
C LYS A 123 -13.92 -10.12 17.10
N ILE A 124 -13.36 -10.74 16.07
CA ILE A 124 -12.31 -10.14 15.26
C ILE A 124 -12.83 -8.87 14.54
N ILE A 125 -14.03 -8.92 13.94
CA ILE A 125 -14.65 -7.76 13.31
C ILE A 125 -14.83 -6.64 14.32
N ALA A 126 -15.33 -6.92 15.52
CA ALA A 126 -15.57 -5.92 16.56
C ALA A 126 -14.27 -5.24 17.06
N THR A 127 -13.15 -5.95 17.06
CA THR A 127 -11.84 -5.45 17.52
C THR A 127 -10.97 -4.89 16.41
N THR A 128 -11.37 -5.06 15.14
CA THR A 128 -10.59 -4.59 13.98
C THR A 128 -11.11 -3.23 13.51
N SER A 129 -10.26 -2.24 13.56
CA SER A 129 -10.50 -0.89 13.04
C SER A 129 -9.29 -0.46 12.19
N VAL A 130 -9.46 0.59 11.39
CA VAL A 130 -8.32 1.18 10.62
C VAL A 130 -7.18 1.58 11.56
N THR A 131 -7.50 2.14 12.72
CA THR A 131 -6.50 2.55 13.71
C THR A 131 -5.76 1.36 14.31
N SER A 132 -6.48 0.26 14.67
CA SER A 132 -5.84 -0.95 15.18
C SER A 132 -4.99 -1.61 14.08
N SER A 133 -5.48 -1.68 12.84
CA SER A 133 -4.71 -2.18 11.70
C SER A 133 -3.37 -1.47 11.54
N LEU A 134 -3.34 -0.14 11.58
CA LEU A 134 -2.10 0.63 11.49
C LEU A 134 -1.15 0.39 12.68
N LYS A 135 -1.68 0.22 13.89
CA LYS A 135 -0.88 -0.09 15.08
C LYS A 135 -0.26 -1.49 15.02
N ASP A 136 -0.96 -2.45 14.44
CA ASP A 136 -0.52 -3.84 14.34
C ASP A 136 0.55 -4.05 13.26
N ARG A 137 0.74 -3.10 12.34
CA ARG A 137 1.73 -3.17 11.26
C ARG A 137 3.13 -2.79 11.73
N LYS A 138 3.93 -3.80 12.09
CA LYS A 138 5.29 -3.64 12.66
C LYS A 138 6.42 -4.06 11.74
N SER A 139 6.11 -4.62 10.56
CA SER A 139 7.14 -5.06 9.63
C SER A 139 7.90 -3.88 9.03
N PHE A 140 9.17 -4.12 8.69
CA PHE A 140 10.03 -3.13 8.04
C PHE A 140 9.40 -2.62 6.74
N GLY A 141 9.33 -1.30 6.55
CA GLY A 141 8.72 -0.66 5.40
C GLY A 141 7.18 -0.60 5.43
N SER A 142 6.54 -1.07 6.51
CA SER A 142 5.09 -1.05 6.64
C SER A 142 4.53 0.36 6.86
N SER A 143 3.19 0.47 6.76
CA SER A 143 2.46 1.72 7.05
C SER A 143 2.20 1.97 8.54
N GLY A 144 2.78 1.15 9.43
CA GLY A 144 2.62 1.30 10.87
C GLY A 144 3.25 2.59 11.40
N TYR A 145 2.69 3.11 12.49
CA TYR A 145 3.08 4.42 13.03
C TYR A 145 4.56 4.52 13.39
N ASP A 146 5.10 3.51 14.07
CA ASP A 146 6.49 3.51 14.53
C ASP A 146 7.45 3.35 13.35
N GLU A 147 7.08 2.52 12.39
CA GLU A 147 7.88 2.33 11.17
C GLU A 147 7.88 3.58 10.28
N GLN A 148 6.75 4.28 10.18
CA GLN A 148 6.69 5.57 9.49
C GLN A 148 7.62 6.62 10.13
N LYS A 149 7.60 6.72 11.46
CA LYS A 149 8.52 7.62 12.18
C LYS A 149 9.98 7.25 11.94
N ARG A 150 10.31 5.95 12.01
CA ARG A 150 11.65 5.46 11.73
C ARG A 150 12.09 5.81 10.32
N MET A 151 11.24 5.55 9.32
CA MET A 151 11.56 5.87 7.92
C MET A 151 11.75 7.37 7.67
N ILE A 152 10.94 8.22 8.29
CA ILE A 152 11.09 9.68 8.19
C ILE A 152 12.42 10.11 8.79
N SER A 153 12.74 9.63 9.99
CA SER A 153 14.02 9.94 10.68
C SER A 153 15.22 9.51 9.84
N ASP A 154 15.23 8.28 9.35
CA ASP A 154 16.31 7.73 8.51
C ASP A 154 16.53 8.57 7.23
N ARG A 155 15.44 8.91 6.53
CA ARG A 155 15.53 9.72 5.32
C ARG A 155 15.98 11.17 5.61
N THR A 156 15.52 11.75 6.71
CA THR A 156 15.93 13.08 7.12
C THR A 156 17.44 13.11 7.41
N GLN A 157 17.95 12.11 8.13
CA GLN A 157 19.37 11.98 8.41
C GLN A 157 20.19 11.86 7.12
N LYS A 158 19.78 10.98 6.19
CA LYS A 158 20.45 10.83 4.89
C LYS A 158 20.49 12.14 4.09
N ILE A 159 19.39 12.88 4.06
CA ILE A 159 19.35 14.18 3.37
C ILE A 159 20.30 15.17 4.01
N ASN A 160 20.38 15.21 5.33
CA ASN A 160 21.29 16.12 6.05
C ASN A 160 22.76 15.76 5.79
N THR A 161 23.10 14.48 5.78
CA THR A 161 24.46 14.02 5.40
C THR A 161 24.81 14.47 3.97
N TRP A 162 23.94 14.22 3.00
CA TRP A 162 24.19 14.65 1.62
C TRP A 162 24.36 16.16 1.47
N ARG A 163 23.66 16.97 2.29
CA ARG A 163 23.82 18.43 2.27
C ARG A 163 25.13 18.90 2.89
N SER A 164 25.66 18.15 3.86
CA SER A 164 26.98 18.49 4.44
C SER A 164 28.14 18.09 3.54
N ASP A 165 27.93 17.12 2.63
CA ASP A 165 28.96 16.60 1.72
C ASP A 165 29.03 17.39 0.40
N MET A 166 28.11 18.35 0.17
CA MET A 166 28.10 19.26 -0.99
C MET A 166 28.73 20.61 -0.66
#